data_09e264f2f785e3a53441a193571825e3
#
_entry.id   09e264f2f785e3a53441a193571825e3
#
_cell.length_a   1.000
_cell.length_b   1.000
_cell.length_c   1.000
_cell.angle_alpha   90.00
_cell.angle_beta   90.00
_cell.angle_gamma   90.00
#
_symmetry.space_group_name_H-M   'P 1'
#
loop_
_entity.id
_entity.type
_entity.pdbx_description
1 polymer ?
#
loop_
_entity_poly.entity_id
_entity_poly.type
_entity_poly.pdbx_seq_one_letter_code
_entity_poly.pdbx_strand_id
1 'polypeptide(L)'
;MTSAEINIGIVTVSDRASRGEYEDLGGPAIERWIGKAITNDWQPVKRIIPDEQDQIEKVLRELCDEQGCHLVVTTGGTGPSKRDITPEATAAVCDKILDGFGELMRSVSLQYVPTAILSRQIAGIRGESLIVNLPGKPSAIADCLQAVFPAIPYCVDLIEGYYLQADERFITAFRPKK
;
A
#
# COMPACT_ATOMS: atom_id res chain seq x y z
N MET A 1 6.31 -9.40 27.53
CA MET A 1 7.09 -9.43 26.27
C MET A 1 6.65 -8.25 25.41
N THR A 2 7.55 -7.34 25.14
CA THR A 2 7.30 -6.35 24.09
C THR A 2 7.20 -7.10 22.78
N SER A 3 6.09 -6.97 22.06
CA SER A 3 6.00 -7.47 20.68
C SER A 3 7.13 -6.84 19.88
N ALA A 4 7.79 -7.61 19.04
CA ALA A 4 8.82 -7.07 18.17
C ALA A 4 8.21 -5.95 17.31
N GLU A 5 8.90 -4.82 17.24
CA GLU A 5 8.52 -3.70 16.39
C GLU A 5 8.53 -4.15 14.92
N ILE A 6 7.49 -3.83 14.18
CA ILE A 6 7.35 -4.21 12.78
C ILE A 6 7.65 -3.04 11.84
N ASN A 7 8.19 -3.34 10.66
CA ASN A 7 8.43 -2.36 9.61
C ASN A 7 7.29 -2.38 8.57
N ILE A 8 6.77 -1.22 8.25
CA ILE A 8 5.79 -1.06 7.17
C ILE A 8 6.36 -0.09 6.14
N GLY A 9 6.45 -0.55 4.89
CA GLY A 9 6.95 0.27 3.79
C GLY A 9 5.90 1.25 3.30
N ILE A 10 6.29 2.51 3.12
CA ILE A 10 5.46 3.57 2.57
C ILE A 10 6.22 4.24 1.43
N VAL A 11 5.71 4.11 0.21
CA VAL A 11 6.39 4.59 -1.00
C VAL A 11 5.54 5.63 -1.70
N THR A 12 6.04 6.85 -1.82
CA THR A 12 5.45 7.88 -2.65
C THR A 12 6.14 7.89 -4.00
N VAL A 13 5.36 7.62 -5.04
CA VAL A 13 5.83 7.65 -6.44
C VAL A 13 5.35 8.95 -7.08
N SER A 14 6.28 9.87 -7.29
CA SER A 14 5.98 11.19 -7.86
C SER A 14 7.25 11.87 -8.33
N ASP A 15 7.32 12.20 -9.62
CA ASP A 15 8.41 12.99 -10.19
C ASP A 15 8.58 14.33 -9.47
N ARG A 16 7.48 15.00 -9.20
CA ARG A 16 7.49 16.34 -8.59
C ARG A 16 7.90 16.31 -7.12
N ALA A 17 7.38 15.35 -6.36
CA ALA A 17 7.75 15.19 -4.96
C ALA A 17 9.21 14.74 -4.81
N SER A 18 9.70 13.87 -5.71
CA SER A 18 11.10 13.39 -5.69
C SER A 18 12.11 14.51 -5.97
N ARG A 19 11.72 15.54 -6.73
CA ARG A 19 12.54 16.74 -7.00
C ARG A 19 12.34 17.86 -5.98
N GLY A 20 11.48 17.68 -5.00
CA GLY A 20 11.16 18.72 -4.02
C GLY A 20 10.29 19.87 -4.55
N GLU A 21 9.67 19.70 -5.74
CA GLU A 21 8.78 20.70 -6.36
C GLU A 21 7.35 20.66 -5.78
N TYR A 22 7.02 19.60 -5.07
CA TYR A 22 5.71 19.37 -4.49
C TYR A 22 5.87 18.68 -3.13
N GLU A 23 5.08 19.12 -2.14
CA GLU A 23 5.05 18.49 -0.83
C GLU A 23 4.34 17.13 -0.91
N ASP A 24 4.99 16.08 -0.42
CA ASP A 24 4.36 14.76 -0.29
C ASP A 24 3.28 14.80 0.79
N LEU A 25 2.03 14.72 0.36
CA LEU A 25 0.87 14.61 1.24
C LEU A 25 0.37 13.16 1.37
N GLY A 26 0.69 12.31 0.40
CA GLY A 26 0.23 10.92 0.34
C GLY A 26 0.91 10.03 1.37
N GLY A 27 2.24 10.06 1.44
CA GLY A 27 3.00 9.28 2.42
C GLY A 27 2.57 9.54 3.86
N PRO A 28 2.54 10.80 4.31
CA PRO A 28 2.02 11.16 5.64
C PRO A 28 0.56 10.76 5.88
N ALA A 29 -0.30 10.81 4.85
CA ALA A 29 -1.69 10.37 4.96
C ALA A 29 -1.79 8.86 5.23
N ILE A 30 -0.99 8.05 4.54
CA ILE A 30 -0.88 6.60 4.79
C ILE A 30 -0.39 6.34 6.21
N GLU A 31 0.68 6.99 6.62
CA GLU A 31 1.28 6.82 7.96
C GLU A 31 0.28 7.12 9.07
N ARG A 32 -0.44 8.23 8.98
CA ARG A 32 -1.49 8.59 9.95
C ARG A 32 -2.63 7.58 9.99
N TRP A 33 -3.05 7.10 8.81
CA TRP A 33 -4.14 6.14 8.73
C TRP A 33 -3.75 4.80 9.34
N ILE A 34 -2.58 4.27 8.98
CA ILE A 34 -2.06 2.99 9.54
C ILE A 34 -1.87 3.11 11.05
N GLY A 35 -1.33 4.23 11.54
CA GLY A 35 -1.14 4.48 12.96
C GLY A 35 -2.43 4.46 13.79
N LYS A 36 -3.58 4.70 13.15
CA LYS A 36 -4.90 4.52 13.78
C LYS A 36 -5.45 3.10 13.62
N ALA A 37 -5.07 2.41 12.56
CA ALA A 37 -5.65 1.13 12.18
C ALA A 37 -5.06 -0.07 12.92
N ILE A 38 -3.83 0.03 13.41
CA ILE A 38 -3.12 -1.07 14.08
C ILE A 38 -2.67 -0.69 15.50
N THR A 39 -2.56 -1.71 16.34
CA THR A 39 -2.05 -1.57 17.72
C THR A 39 -0.61 -2.06 17.89
N ASN A 40 -0.01 -2.58 16.84
CA ASN A 40 1.39 -2.98 16.87
C ASN A 40 2.32 -1.79 17.14
N ASP A 41 3.44 -2.05 17.82
CA ASP A 41 4.60 -1.16 17.73
C ASP A 41 5.17 -1.28 16.32
N TRP A 42 5.35 -0.16 15.61
CA TRP A 42 5.76 -0.18 14.21
C TRP A 42 6.58 1.03 13.80
N GLN A 43 7.41 0.84 12.77
CA GLN A 43 8.20 1.89 12.14
C GLN A 43 7.81 2.05 10.67
N PRO A 44 7.55 3.28 10.20
CA PRO A 44 7.41 3.56 8.77
C PRO A 44 8.77 3.56 8.08
N VAL A 45 8.95 2.73 7.07
CA VAL A 45 10.12 2.76 6.19
C VAL A 45 9.72 3.52 4.94
N LYS A 46 10.02 4.83 4.90
CA LYS A 46 9.53 5.75 3.87
C LYS A 46 10.51 5.90 2.72
N ARG A 47 9.96 5.99 1.49
CA ARG A 47 10.70 6.34 0.27
C ARG A 47 9.85 7.30 -0.57
N ILE A 48 10.50 8.29 -1.16
CA ILE A 48 9.92 9.18 -2.17
C ILE A 48 10.78 9.02 -3.42
N ILE A 49 10.18 8.56 -4.51
CA ILE A 49 10.89 8.20 -5.74
C ILE A 49 10.17 8.74 -6.97
N PRO A 50 10.90 8.95 -8.08
CA PRO A 50 10.28 9.36 -9.33
C PRO A 50 9.47 8.24 -9.98
N ASP A 51 8.66 8.60 -10.98
CA ASP A 51 7.87 7.68 -11.80
C ASP A 51 8.77 6.94 -12.81
N GLU A 52 9.74 6.16 -12.31
CA GLU A 52 10.68 5.35 -13.08
C GLU A 52 10.56 3.88 -12.67
N GLN A 53 10.26 3.00 -13.63
CA GLN A 53 9.92 1.61 -13.35
C GLN A 53 11.03 0.86 -12.61
N ASP A 54 12.27 0.98 -13.05
CA ASP A 54 13.42 0.33 -12.44
C ASP A 54 13.67 0.77 -10.99
N GLN A 55 13.43 2.05 -10.70
CA GLN A 55 13.55 2.59 -9.34
C GLN A 55 12.42 2.10 -8.43
N ILE A 56 11.19 2.06 -8.93
CA ILE A 56 10.05 1.52 -8.17
C ILE A 56 10.30 0.04 -7.87
N GLU A 57 10.65 -0.77 -8.87
CA GLU A 57 10.95 -2.18 -8.69
C GLU A 57 12.07 -2.42 -7.67
N LYS A 58 13.16 -1.65 -7.76
CA LYS A 58 14.29 -1.73 -6.83
C LYS A 58 13.85 -1.47 -5.39
N VAL A 59 13.09 -0.39 -5.17
CA VAL A 59 12.61 -0.02 -3.83
C VAL A 59 11.63 -1.05 -3.28
N LEU A 60 10.72 -1.57 -4.10
CA LEU A 60 9.80 -2.61 -3.65
C LEU A 60 10.53 -3.89 -3.24
N ARG A 61 11.54 -4.32 -3.99
CA ARG A 61 12.40 -5.47 -3.62
C ARG A 61 13.16 -5.20 -2.32
N GLU A 62 13.78 -4.03 -2.18
CA GLU A 62 14.51 -3.64 -0.97
C GLU A 62 13.60 -3.71 0.27
N LEU A 63 12.41 -3.11 0.20
CA LEU A 63 11.48 -3.08 1.33
C LEU A 63 10.99 -4.47 1.72
N CYS A 64 10.67 -5.32 0.75
CA CYS A 64 10.20 -6.67 1.00
C CYS A 64 11.32 -7.62 1.46
N ASP A 65 12.44 -7.63 0.75
CA ASP A 65 13.47 -8.67 0.89
C ASP A 65 14.53 -8.32 1.96
N GLU A 66 14.80 -7.04 2.19
CA GLU A 66 15.89 -6.58 3.05
C GLU A 66 15.40 -5.86 4.31
N GLN A 67 14.35 -5.06 4.21
CA GLN A 67 13.81 -4.25 5.32
C GLN A 67 12.76 -4.99 6.16
N GLY A 68 12.38 -6.20 5.78
CA GLY A 68 11.38 -6.99 6.50
C GLY A 68 9.98 -6.37 6.54
N CYS A 69 9.63 -5.61 5.51
CA CYS A 69 8.29 -5.02 5.39
C CYS A 69 7.32 -6.04 4.81
N HIS A 70 6.57 -6.75 5.65
CA HIS A 70 5.53 -7.68 5.18
C HIS A 70 4.25 -6.96 4.68
N LEU A 71 4.18 -5.67 4.89
CA LEU A 71 3.21 -4.77 4.26
C LEU A 71 3.96 -3.59 3.66
N VAL A 72 3.76 -3.37 2.36
CA VAL A 72 4.27 -2.21 1.62
C VAL A 72 3.10 -1.52 0.94
N VAL A 73 2.94 -0.24 1.18
CA VAL A 73 1.86 0.57 0.61
C VAL A 73 2.48 1.67 -0.26
N THR A 74 2.04 1.76 -1.50
CA THR A 74 2.47 2.82 -2.40
C THR A 74 1.36 3.83 -2.65
N THR A 75 1.71 5.05 -2.98
CA THR A 75 0.78 6.09 -3.44
C THR A 75 1.34 6.82 -4.65
N GLY A 76 0.49 7.12 -5.62
CA GLY A 76 0.85 7.78 -6.86
C GLY A 76 1.22 6.82 -8.01
N GLY A 77 1.30 7.36 -9.21
CA GLY A 77 1.67 6.63 -10.43
C GLY A 77 0.68 5.56 -10.89
N THR A 78 -0.60 5.67 -10.53
CA THR A 78 -1.61 4.62 -10.80
C THR A 78 -2.62 4.98 -11.89
N GLY A 79 -2.51 6.12 -12.53
CA GLY A 79 -3.42 6.56 -13.58
C GLY A 79 -3.02 6.06 -14.99
N PRO A 80 -3.66 6.59 -16.05
CA PRO A 80 -3.40 6.20 -17.43
C PRO A 80 -2.35 7.07 -18.13
N SER A 81 -1.73 8.01 -17.45
CA SER A 81 -0.69 8.88 -18.05
C SER A 81 0.55 8.08 -18.41
N LYS A 82 1.34 8.58 -19.36
CA LYS A 82 2.54 7.88 -19.83
C LYS A 82 3.57 7.60 -18.73
N ARG A 83 3.65 8.50 -17.74
CA ARG A 83 4.56 8.36 -16.60
C ARG A 83 3.99 7.50 -15.47
N ASP A 84 2.70 7.17 -15.50
CA ASP A 84 2.07 6.31 -14.49
C ASP A 84 2.40 4.85 -14.76
N ILE A 85 3.31 4.28 -14.00
CA ILE A 85 3.84 2.92 -14.18
C ILE A 85 3.95 2.12 -12.88
N THR A 86 3.38 2.62 -11.80
CA THR A 86 3.42 1.92 -10.50
C THR A 86 2.79 0.52 -10.58
N PRO A 87 1.64 0.31 -11.24
CA PRO A 87 1.07 -1.03 -11.36
C PRO A 87 1.97 -2.01 -12.12
N GLU A 88 2.62 -1.55 -13.20
CA GLU A 88 3.53 -2.37 -13.99
C GLU A 88 4.77 -2.77 -13.18
N ALA A 89 5.37 -1.84 -12.46
CA ALA A 89 6.50 -2.12 -11.59
C ALA A 89 6.13 -3.07 -10.44
N THR A 90 4.95 -2.89 -9.87
CA THR A 90 4.43 -3.78 -8.81
C THR A 90 4.20 -5.19 -9.35
N ALA A 91 3.56 -5.33 -10.50
CA ALA A 91 3.34 -6.64 -11.13
C ALA A 91 4.66 -7.35 -11.45
N ALA A 92 5.68 -6.60 -11.89
CA ALA A 92 6.99 -7.15 -12.23
C ALA A 92 7.74 -7.77 -11.04
N VAL A 93 7.48 -7.31 -9.81
CA VAL A 93 8.16 -7.82 -8.59
C VAL A 93 7.32 -8.81 -7.80
N CYS A 94 6.04 -8.95 -8.11
CA CYS A 94 5.12 -9.83 -7.39
C CYS A 94 5.10 -11.24 -7.96
N ASP A 95 4.97 -12.22 -7.06
CA ASP A 95 4.78 -13.65 -7.41
C ASP A 95 3.32 -13.93 -7.79
N LYS A 96 2.39 -13.19 -7.18
CA LYS A 96 0.94 -13.31 -7.38
C LYS A 96 0.29 -11.94 -7.35
N ILE A 97 -0.74 -11.76 -8.18
CA ILE A 97 -1.59 -10.55 -8.16
C ILE A 97 -2.91 -10.88 -7.49
N LEU A 98 -3.37 -9.98 -6.64
CA LEU A 98 -4.63 -10.07 -5.92
C LEU A 98 -5.64 -9.07 -6.52
N ASP A 99 -6.31 -9.49 -7.59
CA ASP A 99 -7.22 -8.62 -8.37
C ASP A 99 -8.33 -7.99 -7.55
N GLY A 100 -8.82 -8.69 -6.53
CA GLY A 100 -9.90 -8.22 -5.66
C GLY A 100 -9.61 -6.90 -4.95
N PHE A 101 -8.36 -6.60 -4.63
CA PHE A 101 -7.97 -5.32 -4.03
C PHE A 101 -8.26 -4.14 -4.97
N GLY A 102 -7.79 -4.20 -6.21
CA GLY A 102 -8.03 -3.17 -7.20
C GLY A 102 -9.51 -3.02 -7.54
N GLU A 103 -10.22 -4.12 -7.67
CA GLU A 103 -11.67 -4.14 -7.92
C GLU A 103 -12.44 -3.42 -6.83
N LEU A 104 -12.18 -3.74 -5.55
CA LEU A 104 -12.86 -3.13 -4.42
C LEU A 104 -12.51 -1.64 -4.28
N MET A 105 -11.23 -1.27 -4.39
CA MET A 105 -10.81 0.12 -4.31
C MET A 105 -11.46 0.99 -5.40
N ARG A 106 -11.51 0.51 -6.64
CA ARG A 106 -12.20 1.21 -7.74
C ARG A 106 -13.69 1.31 -7.50
N SER A 107 -14.32 0.24 -7.06
CA SER A 107 -15.75 0.20 -6.75
C SER A 107 -16.16 1.25 -5.71
N VAL A 108 -15.40 1.35 -4.63
CA VAL A 108 -15.63 2.35 -3.58
C VAL A 108 -15.41 3.76 -4.10
N SER A 109 -14.31 4.00 -4.81
CA SER A 109 -13.98 5.33 -5.35
C SER A 109 -14.97 5.82 -6.39
N LEU A 110 -15.59 4.91 -7.17
CA LEU A 110 -16.64 5.25 -8.15
C LEU A 110 -17.90 5.85 -7.53
N GLN A 111 -18.13 5.63 -6.24
CA GLN A 111 -19.25 6.27 -5.53
C GLN A 111 -19.06 7.80 -5.38
N TYR A 112 -17.83 8.27 -5.48
CA TYR A 112 -17.46 9.68 -5.30
C TYR A 112 -17.09 10.36 -6.62
N VAL A 113 -16.30 9.67 -7.47
CA VAL A 113 -15.78 10.26 -8.72
C VAL A 113 -15.85 9.27 -9.88
N PRO A 114 -16.47 9.66 -11.02
CA PRO A 114 -16.58 8.78 -12.20
C PRO A 114 -15.22 8.37 -12.80
N THR A 115 -14.21 9.22 -12.66
CA THR A 115 -12.85 8.97 -13.19
C THR A 115 -12.07 7.91 -12.42
N ALA A 116 -12.61 7.37 -11.34
CA ALA A 116 -12.01 6.24 -10.63
C ALA A 116 -11.82 5.00 -11.53
N ILE A 117 -12.60 4.87 -12.61
CA ILE A 117 -12.40 3.79 -13.60
C ILE A 117 -11.05 3.88 -14.34
N LEU A 118 -10.40 5.03 -14.31
CA LEU A 118 -9.08 5.24 -14.91
C LEU A 118 -7.93 4.81 -13.99
N SER A 119 -8.21 4.55 -12.73
CA SER A 119 -7.23 4.12 -11.75
C SER A 119 -6.88 2.64 -11.96
N ARG A 120 -5.58 2.34 -12.05
CA ARG A 120 -5.08 1.02 -12.41
C ARG A 120 -4.34 0.35 -11.24
N GLN A 121 -4.54 0.83 -10.01
CA GLN A 121 -3.90 0.27 -8.82
C GLN A 121 -4.19 -1.21 -8.67
N ILE A 122 -3.17 -1.93 -8.23
CA ILE A 122 -3.22 -3.36 -7.93
C ILE A 122 -2.70 -3.65 -6.52
N ALA A 123 -2.86 -4.88 -6.09
CA ALA A 123 -2.12 -5.44 -4.98
C ALA A 123 -1.53 -6.79 -5.39
N GLY A 124 -0.42 -7.16 -4.79
CA GLY A 124 0.25 -8.42 -5.07
C GLY A 124 1.12 -8.90 -3.93
N ILE A 125 1.55 -10.15 -4.03
CA ILE A 125 2.38 -10.83 -3.05
C ILE A 125 3.79 -11.00 -3.61
N ARG A 126 4.79 -10.61 -2.83
CA ARG A 126 6.19 -10.93 -3.05
C ARG A 126 6.73 -11.65 -1.82
N GLY A 127 7.03 -12.95 -1.95
CA GLY A 127 7.45 -13.76 -0.81
C GLY A 127 6.46 -13.67 0.36
N GLU A 128 6.89 -13.18 1.50
CA GLU A 128 6.07 -12.98 2.70
C GLU A 128 5.53 -11.54 2.83
N SER A 129 5.52 -10.79 1.74
CA SER A 129 5.10 -9.38 1.74
C SER A 129 3.90 -9.14 0.84
N LEU A 130 2.94 -8.37 1.35
CA LEU A 130 1.83 -7.80 0.59
C LEU A 130 2.18 -6.38 0.15
N ILE A 131 2.06 -6.11 -1.14
CA ILE A 131 2.23 -4.78 -1.72
C ILE A 131 0.86 -4.28 -2.18
N VAL A 132 0.47 -3.09 -1.75
CA VAL A 132 -0.81 -2.45 -2.11
C VAL A 132 -0.55 -1.09 -2.74
N ASN A 133 -1.00 -0.89 -3.97
CA ASN A 133 -0.99 0.43 -4.60
C ASN A 133 -2.22 1.25 -4.19
N LEU A 134 -2.01 2.51 -3.84
CA LEU A 134 -3.08 3.47 -3.55
C LEU A 134 -3.04 4.63 -4.56
N PRO A 135 -4.18 5.29 -4.80
CA PRO A 135 -4.20 6.51 -5.60
C PRO A 135 -3.40 7.64 -4.93
N GLY A 136 -3.06 8.67 -5.70
CA GLY A 136 -2.23 9.77 -5.18
C GLY A 136 -2.97 10.79 -4.31
N LYS A 137 -4.29 10.90 -4.44
CA LYS A 137 -5.08 11.89 -3.70
C LYS A 137 -5.32 11.46 -2.25
N PRO A 138 -4.96 12.26 -1.24
CA PRO A 138 -5.09 11.87 0.18
C PRO A 138 -6.49 11.40 0.59
N SER A 139 -7.56 12.04 0.12
CA SER A 139 -8.94 11.60 0.42
C SER A 139 -9.26 10.22 -0.15
N ALA A 140 -8.78 9.92 -1.34
CA ALA A 140 -8.95 8.61 -1.97
C ALA A 140 -8.09 7.53 -1.28
N ILE A 141 -6.95 7.89 -0.72
CA ILE A 141 -6.12 6.98 0.10
C ILE A 141 -6.92 6.45 1.29
N ALA A 142 -7.56 7.32 2.05
CA ALA A 142 -8.36 6.94 3.21
C ALA A 142 -9.54 6.02 2.81
N ASP A 143 -10.27 6.36 1.74
CA ASP A 143 -11.38 5.56 1.26
C ASP A 143 -10.94 4.16 0.80
N CYS A 144 -9.83 4.08 0.08
CA CYS A 144 -9.25 2.81 -0.38
C CYS A 144 -8.76 1.94 0.78
N LEU A 145 -8.02 2.51 1.72
CA LEU A 145 -7.55 1.78 2.91
C LEU A 145 -8.70 1.29 3.78
N GLN A 146 -9.73 2.12 3.97
CA GLN A 146 -10.93 1.73 4.72
C GLN A 146 -11.63 0.52 4.07
N ALA A 147 -11.62 0.44 2.74
CA ALA A 147 -12.23 -0.65 2.00
C ALA A 147 -11.43 -1.97 2.10
N VAL A 148 -10.11 -1.92 1.91
CA VAL A 148 -9.29 -3.14 1.77
C VAL A 148 -8.63 -3.61 3.05
N PHE A 149 -8.43 -2.75 4.04
CA PHE A 149 -7.73 -3.10 5.28
C PHE A 149 -8.35 -4.30 6.01
N PRO A 150 -9.68 -4.50 6.05
CA PRO A 150 -10.26 -5.67 6.71
C PRO A 150 -9.69 -7.01 6.26
N ALA A 151 -9.20 -7.11 5.01
CA ALA A 151 -8.58 -8.31 4.47
C ALA A 151 -7.04 -8.36 4.64
N ILE A 152 -6.39 -7.25 4.92
CA ILE A 152 -4.92 -7.15 4.95
C ILE A 152 -4.31 -8.03 6.04
N PRO A 153 -4.73 -7.98 7.32
CA PRO A 153 -4.11 -8.80 8.35
C PRO A 153 -4.16 -10.30 8.06
N TYR A 154 -5.29 -10.80 7.60
CA TYR A 154 -5.41 -12.22 7.25
C TYR A 154 -4.57 -12.59 6.01
N CYS A 155 -4.48 -11.71 5.04
CA CYS A 155 -3.58 -11.92 3.89
C CYS A 155 -2.13 -12.06 4.34
N VAL A 156 -1.66 -11.19 5.25
CA VAL A 156 -0.30 -11.26 5.79
C VAL A 156 -0.08 -12.54 6.60
N ASP A 157 -1.08 -12.99 7.37
CA ASP A 157 -1.03 -14.29 8.05
C ASP A 157 -0.84 -15.45 7.06
N LEU A 158 -1.57 -15.45 5.94
CA LEU A 158 -1.54 -16.52 4.94
C LEU A 158 -0.20 -16.63 4.20
N ILE A 159 0.54 -15.55 4.11
CA ILE A 159 1.86 -15.52 3.48
C ILE A 159 3.00 -15.59 4.50
N GLU A 160 2.68 -15.99 5.73
CA GLU A 160 3.65 -16.20 6.82
C GLU A 160 4.39 -14.92 7.26
N GLY A 161 3.78 -13.76 7.03
CA GLY A 161 4.30 -12.49 7.51
C GLY A 161 4.05 -12.27 9.00
N TYR A 162 4.38 -11.08 9.49
CA TYR A 162 4.15 -10.73 10.89
C TYR A 162 2.64 -10.60 11.21
N TYR A 163 2.30 -10.74 12.49
CA TYR A 163 0.93 -10.59 12.93
C TYR A 163 0.52 -9.12 13.02
N LEU A 164 -0.39 -8.70 12.14
CA LEU A 164 -1.00 -7.37 12.18
C LEU A 164 -2.24 -7.39 13.06
N GLN A 165 -2.24 -6.60 14.12
CA GLN A 165 -3.38 -6.46 15.01
C GLN A 165 -4.11 -5.15 14.74
N ALA A 166 -5.35 -5.26 14.26
CA ALA A 166 -6.21 -4.10 14.05
C ALA A 166 -6.63 -3.46 15.38
N ASP A 167 -6.72 -2.13 15.38
CA ASP A 167 -7.42 -1.40 16.44
C ASP A 167 -8.91 -1.41 16.14
N GLU A 168 -9.65 -2.30 16.80
CA GLU A 168 -11.09 -2.49 16.57
C GLU A 168 -11.95 -1.26 16.93
N ARG A 169 -11.38 -0.28 17.63
CA ARG A 169 -12.05 1.01 17.87
C ARG A 169 -12.07 1.86 16.59
N PHE A 170 -11.18 1.59 15.66
CA PHE A 170 -11.05 2.33 14.39
C PHE A 170 -11.51 1.50 13.20
N ILE A 171 -11.06 0.25 13.08
CA ILE A 171 -11.41 -0.65 11.98
C ILE A 171 -11.30 -2.11 12.40
N THR A 172 -12.24 -2.93 11.95
CA THR A 172 -12.25 -4.38 12.24
C THR A 172 -11.56 -5.14 11.11
N ALA A 173 -10.58 -5.97 11.46
CA ALA A 173 -10.01 -6.96 10.55
C ALA A 173 -10.81 -8.26 10.61
N PHE A 174 -10.94 -8.93 9.47
CA PHE A 174 -11.62 -10.21 9.39
C PHE A 174 -10.61 -11.35 9.27
N ARG A 175 -10.64 -12.26 10.24
CA ARG A 175 -9.94 -13.55 10.18
C ARG A 175 -10.96 -14.68 10.26
N PRO A 176 -11.05 -15.58 9.25
CA PRO A 176 -11.96 -16.72 9.31
C PRO A 176 -11.70 -17.56 10.55
N LYS A 177 -12.76 -18.05 11.19
CA LYS A 177 -12.64 -19.06 12.25
C LYS A 177 -12.18 -20.39 11.60
N LYS A 178 -11.20 -21.01 12.23
CA LYS A 178 -10.78 -22.38 11.86
C LYS A 178 -11.87 -23.38 12.18
#